data_fd4e033d23fc152085c52a99d1624e1f
#
_entry.id   fd4e033d23fc152085c52a99d1624e1f
#
_cell.length_a   1.000
_cell.length_b   1.000
_cell.length_c   1.000
_cell.angle_alpha   90.00
_cell.angle_beta   90.00
_cell.angle_gamma   90.00
#
_symmetry.space_group_name_H-M   'P 1'
#
loop_
_entity.id
_entity.type
_entity.pdbx_description
1 polymer ?
#
loop_
_entity_poly.entity_id
_entity_poly.type
_entity_poly.pdbx_seq_one_letter_code
_entity_poly.pdbx_strand_id
1 'polypeptide(L)'
;YGDHRDLHLSIRRQRQMCIRDRSTIVSSIPFLGSLTLLVNYDSLNFTLYIFLYFFPHTLLVSNKWKSERESRSNFLKAKKIEENRKLMNKTLKRYFGDELSDKIISQNGELEGENRWVSILFNDISDYSTITENMAPEVALEFLNEYFSEMHKVIRQYNGQILNYIGDSIMVVFGAPNKLKGHENKAIECAMMMREKLKELNHSWDENDTSRYWKNHGIDAITMRIGVHTGSVIAGNIGSPEMLQYSTIGDTVNVASRLEKANKEFNTEISFSHEIYTALEEKLFEKARLSGEITLKGRTRPTKVYSI
;
A
#
# COMPACT_ATOMS: atom_id res chain seq x y z
N TYR A 1 -9.14 10.12 15.44
CA TYR A 1 -10.25 10.16 16.45
C TYR A 1 -10.48 8.80 17.13
N GLY A 2 -9.92 7.67 16.64
CA GLY A 2 -10.04 6.33 17.25
C GLY A 2 -9.08 6.06 18.42
N ASP A 3 -7.92 6.68 18.42
CA ASP A 3 -6.80 6.33 19.33
C ASP A 3 -7.03 6.73 20.80
N HIS A 4 -7.76 7.81 21.06
CA HIS A 4 -8.08 8.27 22.44
C HIS A 4 -9.12 7.39 23.14
N ARG A 5 -10.07 6.79 22.42
CA ARG A 5 -11.10 5.90 23.00
C ARG A 5 -10.49 4.56 23.43
N ASP A 6 -9.58 4.03 22.64
CA ASP A 6 -8.91 2.76 22.91
C ASP A 6 -7.92 2.88 24.08
N LEU A 7 -7.23 4.02 24.19
CA LEU A 7 -6.35 4.31 25.32
C LEU A 7 -7.15 4.41 26.65
N HIS A 8 -8.30 5.09 26.64
CA HIS A 8 -9.17 5.19 27.82
C HIS A 8 -9.77 3.84 28.24
N LEU A 9 -10.15 2.97 27.30
CA LEU A 9 -10.62 1.62 27.57
C LEU A 9 -9.53 0.73 28.15
N SER A 10 -8.28 0.87 27.65
CA SER A 10 -7.11 0.16 28.14
C SER A 10 -6.76 0.57 29.57
N ILE A 11 -6.72 1.87 29.87
CA ILE A 11 -6.45 2.42 31.20
C ILE A 11 -7.58 2.02 32.18
N ARG A 12 -8.82 2.03 31.74
CA ARG A 12 -9.97 1.61 32.58
C ARG A 12 -9.89 0.13 32.95
N ARG A 13 -9.50 -0.74 32.01
CA ARG A 13 -9.27 -2.17 32.25
C ARG A 13 -8.08 -2.41 33.16
N GLN A 14 -6.97 -1.71 33.00
CA GLN A 14 -5.82 -1.78 33.92
C GLN A 14 -6.21 -1.34 35.34
N ARG A 15 -6.97 -0.26 35.47
CA ARG A 15 -7.47 0.22 36.77
C ARG A 15 -8.41 -0.78 37.44
N GLN A 16 -9.29 -1.43 36.68
CA GLN A 16 -10.16 -2.51 37.18
C GLN A 16 -9.35 -3.75 37.62
N MET A 17 -8.25 -4.08 36.91
CA MET A 17 -7.34 -5.16 37.31
C MET A 17 -6.63 -4.84 38.64
N CYS A 18 -6.10 -3.63 38.81
CA CYS A 18 -5.46 -3.20 40.06
C CYS A 18 -6.42 -3.14 41.26
N ILE A 19 -7.68 -2.72 41.04
CA ILE A 19 -8.72 -2.70 42.09
C ILE A 19 -9.06 -4.14 42.49
N ARG A 20 -9.10 -5.07 41.55
CA ARG A 20 -9.39 -6.49 41.78
C ARG A 20 -8.27 -7.21 42.56
N ASP A 21 -7.00 -6.84 42.35
CA ASP A 21 -5.84 -7.32 43.14
C ASP A 21 -5.97 -6.92 44.60
N ARG A 22 -6.31 -5.63 44.85
CA ARG A 22 -6.54 -5.13 46.22
C ARG A 22 -7.71 -5.84 46.92
N SER A 23 -8.80 -6.16 46.21
CA SER A 23 -9.95 -6.87 46.79
C SER A 23 -9.61 -8.29 47.22
N THR A 24 -8.65 -8.95 46.59
CA THR A 24 -8.17 -10.30 46.94
C THR A 24 -7.36 -10.26 48.24
N ILE A 25 -6.53 -9.24 48.44
CA ILE A 25 -5.77 -9.04 49.70
C ILE A 25 -6.72 -8.71 50.86
N VAL A 26 -7.67 -7.80 50.62
CA VAL A 26 -8.66 -7.41 51.66
C VAL A 26 -9.56 -8.59 52.11
N SER A 27 -9.92 -9.49 51.18
CA SER A 27 -10.70 -10.70 51.54
C SER A 27 -9.94 -11.76 52.33
N SER A 28 -8.60 -11.64 52.42
CA SER A 28 -7.72 -12.53 53.20
C SER A 28 -7.55 -12.07 54.67
N ILE A 29 -7.86 -10.80 54.98
CA ILE A 29 -7.69 -10.21 56.33
C ILE A 29 -8.59 -10.84 57.39
N PRO A 30 -9.90 -11.10 57.14
CA PRO A 30 -10.76 -11.78 58.13
C PRO A 30 -10.30 -13.19 58.48
N PHE A 31 -9.60 -13.84 57.58
CA PHE A 31 -9.05 -15.17 57.74
C PHE A 31 -7.90 -15.22 58.74
N LEU A 32 -6.98 -14.25 58.70
CA LEU A 32 -5.91 -14.12 59.67
C LEU A 32 -6.41 -13.81 61.08
N GLY A 33 -7.48 -13.01 61.20
CA GLY A 33 -8.13 -12.71 62.47
C GLY A 33 -8.85 -13.94 63.10
N SER A 34 -9.40 -14.83 62.29
CA SER A 34 -10.02 -16.06 62.81
C SER A 34 -9.03 -17.13 63.22
N LEU A 35 -7.81 -17.11 62.67
CA LEU A 35 -6.72 -18.04 63.06
C LEU A 35 -6.20 -17.79 64.49
N THR A 36 -6.20 -16.53 64.96
CA THR A 36 -5.77 -16.15 66.31
C THR A 36 -6.76 -16.55 67.39
N LEU A 37 -8.04 -16.74 67.08
CA LEU A 37 -9.08 -17.19 67.98
C LEU A 37 -9.07 -18.71 68.20
N LEU A 38 -8.34 -19.48 67.39
CA LEU A 38 -8.32 -20.95 67.40
C LEU A 38 -7.25 -21.59 68.31
N VAL A 39 -6.42 -20.81 68.94
CA VAL A 39 -5.31 -21.32 69.82
C VAL A 39 -5.80 -22.07 71.04
N ASN A 40 -7.14 -22.12 71.34
CA ASN A 40 -7.73 -22.76 72.53
C ASN A 40 -8.73 -23.86 72.22
N TYR A 41 -8.69 -24.50 71.02
CA TYR A 41 -9.67 -25.55 70.68
C TYR A 41 -9.06 -26.97 70.65
N ASP A 42 -9.87 -27.99 71.01
CA ASP A 42 -9.50 -29.40 70.88
C ASP A 42 -9.08 -29.76 69.41
N SER A 43 -8.15 -30.72 69.30
CA SER A 43 -7.58 -31.16 68.04
C SER A 43 -8.61 -31.59 66.98
N LEU A 44 -9.76 -32.10 67.39
CA LEU A 44 -10.85 -32.51 66.48
C LEU A 44 -11.55 -31.29 65.84
N ASN A 45 -11.81 -30.27 66.63
CA ASN A 45 -12.42 -29.02 66.18
C ASN A 45 -11.51 -28.22 65.24
N PHE A 46 -10.16 -28.27 65.46
CA PHE A 46 -9.19 -27.66 64.64
C PHE A 46 -9.12 -28.30 63.22
N THR A 47 -9.16 -29.64 63.16
CA THR A 47 -9.19 -30.41 61.92
C THR A 47 -10.46 -30.11 61.10
N LEU A 48 -11.60 -30.06 61.76
CA LEU A 48 -12.90 -29.75 61.14
C LEU A 48 -12.92 -28.31 60.56
N TYR A 49 -12.30 -27.35 61.29
CA TYR A 49 -12.19 -25.98 60.83
C TYR A 49 -11.32 -25.84 59.56
N ILE A 50 -10.16 -26.53 59.53
CA ILE A 50 -9.30 -26.56 58.33
C ILE A 50 -10.08 -27.10 57.12
N PHE A 51 -10.81 -28.17 57.29
CA PHE A 51 -11.57 -28.79 56.19
C PHE A 51 -12.75 -27.93 55.74
N LEU A 52 -13.50 -27.33 56.65
CA LEU A 52 -14.71 -26.58 56.32
C LEU A 52 -14.45 -25.15 55.83
N TYR A 53 -13.39 -24.52 56.33
CA TYR A 53 -13.11 -23.10 56.02
C TYR A 53 -11.83 -22.86 55.27
N PHE A 54 -10.74 -23.47 55.65
CA PHE A 54 -9.43 -23.21 55.01
C PHE A 54 -9.36 -23.80 53.60
N PHE A 55 -9.78 -25.01 53.41
CA PHE A 55 -9.70 -25.69 52.13
C PHE A 55 -10.58 -25.04 51.04
N PRO A 56 -11.86 -24.73 51.27
CA PRO A 56 -12.66 -24.00 50.29
C PRO A 56 -12.14 -22.61 50.00
N HIS A 57 -11.59 -21.89 51.00
CA HIS A 57 -11.04 -20.56 50.82
C HIS A 57 -9.79 -20.59 49.94
N THR A 58 -8.88 -21.53 50.16
CA THR A 58 -7.66 -21.69 49.29
C THR A 58 -8.04 -22.09 47.88
N LEU A 59 -9.05 -22.94 47.69
CA LEU A 59 -9.62 -23.30 46.39
C LEU A 59 -10.17 -22.07 45.65
N LEU A 60 -10.97 -21.26 46.34
CA LEU A 60 -11.54 -20.02 45.78
C LEU A 60 -10.44 -19.02 45.37
N VAL A 61 -9.43 -18.83 46.23
CA VAL A 61 -8.28 -17.95 45.94
C VAL A 61 -7.48 -18.48 44.76
N SER A 62 -7.20 -19.79 44.72
CA SER A 62 -6.48 -20.43 43.62
C SER A 62 -7.22 -20.33 42.30
N ASN A 63 -8.54 -20.59 42.28
CA ASN A 63 -9.34 -20.44 41.08
C ASN A 63 -9.44 -19.00 40.59
N LYS A 64 -9.53 -18.03 41.51
CA LYS A 64 -9.51 -16.62 41.19
C LYS A 64 -8.16 -16.20 40.57
N TRP A 65 -7.07 -16.67 41.13
CA TRP A 65 -5.70 -16.45 40.61
C TRP A 65 -5.52 -17.03 39.20
N LYS A 66 -5.98 -18.25 38.98
CA LYS A 66 -5.94 -18.91 37.68
C LYS A 66 -6.75 -18.15 36.63
N SER A 67 -7.97 -17.78 36.95
CA SER A 67 -8.86 -17.00 36.08
C SER A 67 -8.25 -15.64 35.74
N GLU A 68 -7.62 -14.97 36.68
CA GLU A 68 -6.97 -13.68 36.45
C GLU A 68 -5.72 -13.81 35.57
N ARG A 69 -4.90 -14.83 35.78
CA ARG A 69 -3.74 -15.13 34.93
C ARG A 69 -4.15 -15.45 33.49
N GLU A 70 -5.23 -16.22 33.31
CA GLU A 70 -5.79 -16.51 31.99
C GLU A 70 -6.33 -15.24 31.33
N SER A 71 -7.03 -14.38 32.06
CA SER A 71 -7.55 -13.11 31.56
C SER A 71 -6.43 -12.17 31.12
N ARG A 72 -5.35 -12.04 31.90
CA ARG A 72 -4.15 -11.27 31.54
C ARG A 72 -3.47 -11.82 30.28
N SER A 73 -3.31 -13.15 30.22
CA SER A 73 -2.73 -13.83 29.06
C SER A 73 -3.54 -13.57 27.80
N ASN A 74 -4.86 -13.71 27.87
CA ASN A 74 -5.76 -13.47 26.75
C ASN A 74 -5.76 -12.01 26.31
N PHE A 75 -5.69 -11.05 27.25
CA PHE A 75 -5.54 -9.63 26.94
C PHE A 75 -4.23 -9.33 26.20
N LEU A 76 -3.10 -9.88 26.67
CA LEU A 76 -1.80 -9.70 26.00
C LEU A 76 -1.78 -10.33 24.62
N LYS A 77 -2.37 -11.51 24.45
CA LYS A 77 -2.51 -12.16 23.14
C LYS A 77 -3.36 -11.32 22.18
N ALA A 78 -4.50 -10.81 22.64
CA ALA A 78 -5.38 -9.97 21.85
C ALA A 78 -4.68 -8.67 21.42
N LYS A 79 -3.92 -8.04 22.33
CA LYS A 79 -3.13 -6.85 22.03
C LYS A 79 -2.06 -7.13 20.95
N LYS A 80 -1.33 -8.24 21.10
CA LYS A 80 -0.31 -8.64 20.13
C LYS A 80 -0.90 -8.96 18.74
N ILE A 81 -2.06 -9.60 18.69
CA ILE A 81 -2.79 -9.85 17.44
C ILE A 81 -3.16 -8.54 16.76
N GLU A 82 -3.67 -7.56 17.51
CA GLU A 82 -4.05 -6.26 16.97
C GLU A 82 -2.84 -5.46 16.46
N GLU A 83 -1.72 -5.48 17.20
CA GLU A 83 -0.46 -4.88 16.76
C GLU A 83 0.05 -5.53 15.47
N ASN A 84 0.05 -6.86 15.39
CA ASN A 84 0.45 -7.60 14.20
C ASN A 84 -0.49 -7.30 13.01
N ARG A 85 -1.78 -7.21 13.23
CA ARG A 85 -2.76 -6.85 12.20
C ARG A 85 -2.51 -5.44 11.65
N LYS A 86 -2.26 -4.46 12.54
CA LYS A 86 -1.91 -3.08 12.12
C LYS A 86 -0.63 -3.04 11.31
N LEU A 87 0.40 -3.78 11.73
CA LEU A 87 1.65 -3.88 11.00
C LEU A 87 1.45 -4.51 9.63
N MET A 88 0.72 -5.63 9.55
CA MET A 88 0.42 -6.31 8.29
C MET A 88 -0.34 -5.40 7.32
N ASN A 89 -1.39 -4.70 7.78
CA ASN A 89 -2.15 -3.77 6.96
C ASN A 89 -1.28 -2.62 6.46
N LYS A 90 -0.42 -2.05 7.32
CA LYS A 90 0.53 -0.99 6.91
C LYS A 90 1.51 -1.50 5.86
N THR A 91 2.00 -2.72 6.02
CA THR A 91 2.92 -3.36 5.07
C THR A 91 2.23 -3.59 3.72
N LEU A 92 1.04 -4.19 3.72
CA LEU A 92 0.27 -4.40 2.48
C LEU A 92 0.02 -3.08 1.74
N LYS A 93 -0.42 -2.03 2.44
CA LYS A 93 -0.63 -0.70 1.83
C LYS A 93 0.64 -0.09 1.26
N ARG A 94 1.79 -0.35 1.87
CA ARG A 94 3.08 0.14 1.36
C ARG A 94 3.51 -0.55 0.07
N TYR A 95 3.22 -1.86 -0.08
CA TYR A 95 3.65 -2.63 -1.25
C TYR A 95 2.63 -2.61 -2.40
N PHE A 96 1.34 -2.53 -2.09
CA PHE A 96 0.27 -2.67 -3.08
C PHE A 96 -0.59 -1.40 -3.26
N GLY A 97 -0.37 -0.38 -2.43
CA GLY A 97 -1.24 0.79 -2.37
C GLY A 97 -2.54 0.52 -1.60
N ASP A 98 -3.32 1.56 -1.35
CA ASP A 98 -4.53 1.46 -0.51
C ASP A 98 -5.62 0.61 -1.16
N GLU A 99 -5.98 0.90 -2.42
CA GLU A 99 -7.12 0.26 -3.10
C GLU A 99 -6.92 -1.24 -3.32
N LEU A 100 -5.74 -1.64 -3.80
CA LEU A 100 -5.44 -3.04 -4.04
C LEU A 100 -5.31 -3.81 -2.73
N SER A 101 -4.71 -3.21 -1.68
CA SER A 101 -4.63 -3.83 -0.35
C SER A 101 -5.99 -4.08 0.26
N ASP A 102 -6.91 -3.10 0.18
CA ASP A 102 -8.26 -3.25 0.71
C ASP A 102 -9.04 -4.34 -0.06
N LYS A 103 -8.83 -4.45 -1.38
CA LYS A 103 -9.42 -5.52 -2.21
C LYS A 103 -8.84 -6.89 -1.87
N ILE A 104 -7.52 -7.03 -1.70
CA ILE A 104 -6.84 -8.27 -1.27
C ILE A 104 -7.42 -8.74 0.06
N ILE A 105 -7.56 -7.84 1.04
CA ILE A 105 -8.08 -8.17 2.37
C ILE A 105 -9.56 -8.59 2.30
N SER A 106 -10.38 -7.87 1.52
CA SER A 106 -11.81 -8.15 1.40
C SER A 106 -12.13 -9.47 0.67
N GLN A 107 -11.23 -9.92 -0.20
CA GLN A 107 -11.37 -11.15 -0.98
C GLN A 107 -10.44 -12.28 -0.53
N ASN A 108 -9.94 -12.22 0.73
CA ASN A 108 -9.06 -13.24 1.33
C ASN A 108 -7.81 -13.58 0.48
N GLY A 109 -7.30 -12.61 -0.29
CA GLY A 109 -6.14 -12.79 -1.15
C GLY A 109 -6.44 -13.38 -2.54
N GLU A 110 -7.66 -13.81 -2.80
CA GLU A 110 -8.08 -14.42 -4.05
C GLU A 110 -8.66 -13.36 -4.99
N LEU A 111 -7.82 -12.78 -5.85
CA LEU A 111 -8.25 -11.87 -6.92
C LEU A 111 -8.27 -12.63 -8.23
N GLU A 112 -9.43 -13.20 -8.57
CA GLU A 112 -9.64 -13.85 -9.86
C GLU A 112 -9.44 -12.87 -11.02
N GLY A 113 -8.97 -13.39 -12.17
CA GLY A 113 -8.81 -12.60 -13.38
C GLY A 113 -10.16 -12.11 -13.93
N GLU A 114 -10.35 -10.80 -13.93
CA GLU A 114 -11.56 -10.16 -14.45
C GLU A 114 -11.29 -9.50 -15.81
N ASN A 115 -12.20 -9.65 -16.76
CA ASN A 115 -12.14 -8.85 -18.00
C ASN A 115 -12.54 -7.40 -17.69
N ARG A 116 -11.64 -6.47 -17.98
CA ARG A 116 -11.79 -5.04 -17.68
C ARG A 116 -11.46 -4.19 -18.88
N TRP A 117 -12.25 -3.14 -19.12
CA TRP A 117 -11.88 -2.06 -20.03
C TRP A 117 -11.16 -0.99 -19.22
N VAL A 118 -9.91 -0.72 -19.57
CA VAL A 118 -8.98 0.10 -18.77
C VAL A 118 -8.11 0.97 -19.67
N SER A 119 -7.50 2.01 -19.11
CA SER A 119 -6.38 2.70 -19.74
C SER A 119 -5.07 2.28 -19.07
N ILE A 120 -4.08 1.96 -19.90
CA ILE A 120 -2.71 1.62 -19.47
C ILE A 120 -1.80 2.78 -19.86
N LEU A 121 -0.97 3.18 -18.91
CA LEU A 121 0.07 4.18 -19.11
C LEU A 121 1.43 3.55 -18.81
N PHE A 122 2.35 3.67 -19.76
CA PHE A 122 3.78 3.43 -19.54
C PHE A 122 4.51 4.74 -19.54
N ASN A 123 5.40 4.90 -18.58
CA ASN A 123 6.30 6.03 -18.47
C ASN A 123 7.73 5.53 -18.37
N ASP A 124 8.68 6.23 -18.99
CA ASP A 124 10.11 5.92 -18.99
C ASP A 124 10.93 7.22 -18.96
N ILE A 125 12.07 7.21 -18.27
CA ILE A 125 13.00 8.36 -18.26
C ILE A 125 13.84 8.33 -19.55
N SER A 126 13.89 9.45 -20.28
CA SER A 126 14.72 9.52 -21.47
C SER A 126 16.19 9.45 -21.09
N ASP A 127 16.95 8.61 -21.83
CA ASP A 127 18.40 8.47 -21.70
C ASP A 127 18.90 8.12 -20.28
N TYR A 128 18.05 7.43 -19.48
CA TYR A 128 18.34 7.03 -18.09
C TYR A 128 19.73 6.38 -17.93
N SER A 129 20.09 5.45 -18.81
CA SER A 129 21.40 4.78 -18.76
C SER A 129 22.56 5.76 -18.84
N THR A 130 22.48 6.77 -19.72
CA THR A 130 23.49 7.82 -19.84
C THR A 130 23.52 8.72 -18.60
N ILE A 131 22.34 9.06 -18.05
CA ILE A 131 22.20 9.88 -16.84
C ILE A 131 22.89 9.22 -15.65
N THR A 132 22.74 7.90 -15.50
CA THR A 132 23.22 7.16 -14.32
C THR A 132 24.60 6.53 -14.50
N GLU A 133 25.20 6.59 -15.69
CA GLU A 133 26.49 5.93 -15.99
C GLU A 133 27.61 6.34 -15.02
N ASN A 134 27.64 7.60 -14.61
CA ASN A 134 28.65 8.14 -13.69
C ASN A 134 28.14 8.39 -12.27
N MET A 135 26.93 7.93 -11.94
CA MET A 135 26.40 7.98 -10.58
C MET A 135 26.92 6.79 -9.77
N ALA A 136 27.28 7.03 -8.52
CA ALA A 136 27.40 5.92 -7.58
C ALA A 136 26.02 5.24 -7.42
N PRO A 137 25.96 3.91 -7.21
CA PRO A 137 24.68 3.18 -7.11
C PRO A 137 23.72 3.76 -6.09
N GLU A 138 24.24 4.27 -4.98
CA GLU A 138 23.45 4.89 -3.90
C GLU A 138 22.79 6.18 -4.39
N VAL A 139 23.52 7.01 -5.15
CA VAL A 139 23.01 8.27 -5.73
C VAL A 139 21.94 7.99 -6.78
N ALA A 140 22.18 7.00 -7.66
CA ALA A 140 21.19 6.57 -8.64
C ALA A 140 19.90 6.05 -7.98
N LEU A 141 20.01 5.34 -6.87
CA LEU A 141 18.88 4.87 -6.08
C LEU A 141 18.11 6.03 -5.43
N GLU A 142 18.81 7.01 -4.85
CA GLU A 142 18.19 8.20 -4.27
C GLU A 142 17.43 9.01 -5.32
N PHE A 143 18.07 9.24 -6.47
CA PHE A 143 17.47 9.92 -7.62
C PHE A 143 16.19 9.22 -8.10
N LEU A 144 16.22 7.89 -8.30
CA LEU A 144 15.03 7.12 -8.69
C LEU A 144 13.93 7.16 -7.63
N ASN A 145 14.29 7.05 -6.36
CA ASN A 145 13.32 7.10 -5.28
C ASN A 145 12.62 8.46 -5.17
N GLU A 146 13.34 9.55 -5.39
CA GLU A 146 12.77 10.90 -5.44
C GLU A 146 11.80 11.02 -6.64
N TYR A 147 12.26 10.64 -7.83
CA TYR A 147 11.44 10.61 -9.04
C TYR A 147 10.17 9.78 -8.84
N PHE A 148 10.28 8.53 -8.41
CA PHE A 148 9.14 7.66 -8.17
C PHE A 148 8.19 8.18 -7.11
N SER A 149 8.72 8.81 -6.06
CA SER A 149 7.91 9.41 -5.00
C SER A 149 7.01 10.52 -5.52
N GLU A 150 7.54 11.41 -6.36
CA GLU A 150 6.77 12.50 -6.94
C GLU A 150 5.79 12.00 -8.01
N MET A 151 6.21 11.08 -8.88
CA MET A 151 5.32 10.45 -9.86
C MET A 151 4.18 9.67 -9.18
N HIS A 152 4.46 8.95 -8.09
CA HIS A 152 3.43 8.26 -7.32
C HIS A 152 2.35 9.22 -6.78
N LYS A 153 2.75 10.40 -6.28
CA LYS A 153 1.78 11.41 -5.79
C LYS A 153 0.84 11.87 -6.91
N VAL A 154 1.40 12.15 -8.08
CA VAL A 154 0.61 12.53 -9.26
C VAL A 154 -0.33 11.42 -9.70
N ILE A 155 0.19 10.19 -9.88
CA ILE A 155 -0.59 9.04 -10.33
C ILE A 155 -1.76 8.78 -9.39
N ARG A 156 -1.53 8.85 -8.08
CA ARG A 156 -2.57 8.67 -7.06
C ARG A 156 -3.64 9.76 -7.11
N GLN A 157 -3.27 11.02 -7.39
CA GLN A 157 -4.22 12.14 -7.52
C GLN A 157 -5.25 11.89 -8.63
N TYR A 158 -4.84 11.19 -9.71
CA TYR A 158 -5.72 10.83 -10.83
C TYR A 158 -6.33 9.42 -10.72
N ASN A 159 -6.23 8.77 -9.54
CA ASN A 159 -6.73 7.41 -9.29
C ASN A 159 -6.10 6.35 -10.21
N GLY A 160 -4.83 6.51 -10.57
CA GLY A 160 -4.03 5.50 -11.22
C GLY A 160 -3.49 4.49 -10.22
N GLN A 161 -3.53 3.21 -10.56
CA GLN A 161 -2.90 2.14 -9.80
C GLN A 161 -1.57 1.78 -10.44
N ILE A 162 -0.46 1.99 -9.73
CA ILE A 162 0.84 1.50 -10.17
C ILE A 162 0.85 -0.02 -10.04
N LEU A 163 1.16 -0.71 -11.12
CA LEU A 163 1.29 -2.16 -11.16
C LEU A 163 2.74 -2.59 -10.93
N ASN A 164 3.69 -1.91 -11.59
CA ASN A 164 5.12 -2.24 -11.54
C ASN A 164 5.98 -1.02 -11.74
N TYR A 165 7.16 -1.07 -11.11
CA TYR A 165 8.37 -0.34 -11.50
C TYR A 165 9.28 -1.31 -12.26
N ILE A 166 9.71 -0.95 -13.46
CA ILE A 166 10.54 -1.79 -14.36
C ILE A 166 11.77 -1.00 -14.72
N GLY A 167 12.85 -1.13 -13.93
CA GLY A 167 14.00 -0.22 -14.03
C GLY A 167 13.57 1.21 -13.66
N ASP A 168 13.69 2.13 -14.59
CA ASP A 168 13.23 3.52 -14.49
C ASP A 168 11.81 3.74 -15.03
N SER A 169 11.18 2.68 -15.56
CA SER A 169 9.83 2.76 -16.12
C SER A 169 8.75 2.51 -15.06
N ILE A 170 7.59 3.16 -15.22
CA ILE A 170 6.41 2.97 -14.40
C ILE A 170 5.26 2.45 -15.27
N MET A 171 4.64 1.35 -14.85
CA MET A 171 3.41 0.84 -15.45
C MET A 171 2.22 1.16 -14.56
N VAL A 172 1.24 1.87 -15.11
CA VAL A 172 0.03 2.32 -14.40
C VAL A 172 -1.23 1.82 -15.12
N VAL A 173 -2.24 1.44 -14.34
CA VAL A 173 -3.57 1.13 -14.84
C VAL A 173 -4.62 2.09 -14.26
N PHE A 174 -5.55 2.54 -15.09
CA PHE A 174 -6.72 3.32 -14.70
C PHE A 174 -7.99 2.52 -15.02
N GLY A 175 -8.81 2.22 -14.02
CA GLY A 175 -10.02 1.40 -14.14
C GLY A 175 -9.90 -0.01 -13.57
N ALA A 176 -8.77 -0.33 -12.94
CA ALA A 176 -8.53 -1.51 -12.13
C ALA A 176 -7.64 -1.16 -10.92
N PRO A 177 -7.76 -1.83 -9.76
CA PRO A 177 -8.70 -2.92 -9.46
C PRO A 177 -10.16 -2.47 -9.34
N ASN A 178 -10.42 -1.17 -9.14
CA ASN A 178 -11.75 -0.59 -9.07
C ASN A 178 -12.15 0.04 -10.42
N LYS A 179 -13.46 0.05 -10.71
CA LYS A 179 -13.96 0.75 -11.89
C LYS A 179 -13.75 2.25 -11.75
N LEU A 180 -13.23 2.88 -12.79
CA LEU A 180 -13.00 4.33 -12.85
C LEU A 180 -13.69 4.88 -14.10
N LYS A 181 -14.69 5.74 -13.92
CA LYS A 181 -15.38 6.39 -15.03
C LYS A 181 -14.47 7.48 -15.64
N GLY A 182 -14.40 7.55 -16.95
CA GLY A 182 -13.55 8.51 -17.67
C GLY A 182 -12.05 8.28 -17.46
N HIS A 183 -11.65 7.02 -17.31
CA HIS A 183 -10.26 6.64 -17.08
C HIS A 183 -9.32 7.07 -18.22
N GLU A 184 -9.84 7.23 -19.44
CA GLU A 184 -9.08 7.72 -20.60
C GLU A 184 -8.62 9.17 -20.38
N ASN A 185 -9.53 10.05 -19.98
CA ASN A 185 -9.23 11.45 -19.69
C ASN A 185 -8.27 11.57 -18.50
N LYS A 186 -8.54 10.80 -17.44
CA LYS A 186 -7.69 10.78 -16.24
C LYS A 186 -6.27 10.29 -16.53
N ALA A 187 -6.10 9.35 -17.43
CA ALA A 187 -4.78 8.87 -17.85
C ALA A 187 -4.00 9.96 -18.59
N ILE A 188 -4.64 10.72 -19.48
CA ILE A 188 -4.00 11.83 -20.19
C ILE A 188 -3.71 13.02 -19.27
N GLU A 189 -4.66 13.39 -18.40
CA GLU A 189 -4.43 14.44 -17.40
C GLU A 189 -3.26 14.07 -16.46
N CYS A 190 -3.20 12.80 -16.03
CA CYS A 190 -2.09 12.27 -15.24
C CYS A 190 -0.76 12.39 -16.00
N ALA A 191 -0.70 11.97 -17.26
CA ALA A 191 0.50 12.07 -18.09
C ALA A 191 0.99 13.52 -18.21
N MET A 192 0.09 14.46 -18.46
CA MET A 192 0.40 15.88 -18.52
C MET A 192 0.94 16.41 -17.18
N MET A 193 0.30 16.03 -16.07
CA MET A 193 0.75 16.46 -14.75
C MET A 193 2.09 15.81 -14.35
N MET A 194 2.37 14.57 -14.75
CA MET A 194 3.67 13.93 -14.56
C MET A 194 4.77 14.73 -15.28
N ARG A 195 4.52 15.17 -16.51
CA ARG A 195 5.44 16.04 -17.26
C ARG A 195 5.71 17.37 -16.55
N GLU A 196 4.67 18.03 -16.06
CA GLU A 196 4.84 19.29 -15.31
C GLU A 196 5.60 19.07 -13.99
N LYS A 197 5.30 17.98 -13.27
CA LYS A 197 6.02 17.61 -12.05
C LYS A 197 7.51 17.31 -12.31
N LEU A 198 7.84 16.71 -13.44
CA LEU A 198 9.25 16.50 -13.82
C LEU A 198 9.99 17.82 -14.08
N LYS A 199 9.31 18.85 -14.60
CA LYS A 199 9.91 20.18 -14.74
C LYS A 199 10.24 20.80 -13.38
N GLU A 200 9.34 20.64 -12.38
CA GLU A 200 9.61 21.07 -11.01
C GLU A 200 10.79 20.30 -10.39
N LEU A 201 10.88 18.99 -10.62
CA LEU A 201 12.01 18.18 -10.17
C LEU A 201 13.33 18.62 -10.80
N ASN A 202 13.35 18.88 -12.13
CA ASN A 202 14.53 19.38 -12.80
C ASN A 202 15.04 20.69 -12.15
N HIS A 203 14.14 21.59 -11.79
CA HIS A 203 14.49 22.83 -11.09
C HIS A 203 15.10 22.53 -9.70
N SER A 204 14.50 21.64 -8.93
CA SER A 204 15.03 21.20 -7.63
C SER A 204 16.42 20.56 -7.76
N TRP A 205 16.63 19.72 -8.79
CA TRP A 205 17.91 19.07 -9.06
C TRP A 205 18.99 20.05 -9.53
N ASP A 206 18.60 21.16 -10.13
CA ASP A 206 19.51 22.26 -10.46
C ASP A 206 19.93 23.02 -9.20
N GLU A 207 18.99 23.29 -8.30
CA GLU A 207 19.28 24.01 -7.05
C GLU A 207 20.19 23.22 -6.11
N ASN A 208 20.07 21.88 -6.05
CA ASN A 208 20.88 21.01 -5.18
C ASN A 208 22.10 20.39 -5.86
N ASP A 209 22.44 20.84 -7.08
CA ASP A 209 23.59 20.38 -7.89
C ASP A 209 23.53 18.88 -8.31
N THR A 210 22.38 18.24 -8.19
CA THR A 210 22.21 16.86 -8.68
C THR A 210 22.27 16.83 -10.20
N SER A 211 21.84 17.89 -10.88
CA SER A 211 21.83 18.00 -12.35
C SER A 211 23.22 17.88 -13.00
N ARG A 212 24.31 18.05 -12.25
CA ARG A 212 25.70 17.89 -12.75
C ARG A 212 25.95 16.54 -13.40
N TYR A 213 25.25 15.47 -12.93
CA TYR A 213 25.49 14.13 -13.46
C TYR A 213 25.06 13.94 -14.89
N TRP A 214 24.06 14.68 -15.38
CA TRP A 214 23.62 14.59 -16.76
C TRP A 214 24.02 15.83 -17.60
N LYS A 215 24.17 17.00 -16.98
CA LYS A 215 24.67 18.21 -17.69
C LYS A 215 26.09 18.01 -18.23
N ASN A 216 26.92 17.24 -17.54
CA ASN A 216 28.25 16.85 -18.01
C ASN A 216 28.20 15.99 -19.29
N HIS A 217 27.06 15.40 -19.63
CA HIS A 217 26.83 14.64 -20.87
C HIS A 217 26.04 15.42 -21.92
N GLY A 218 25.88 16.74 -21.73
CA GLY A 218 25.16 17.61 -22.67
C GLY A 218 23.63 17.46 -22.61
N ILE A 219 23.08 16.89 -21.52
CA ILE A 219 21.64 16.80 -21.28
C ILE A 219 21.27 17.99 -20.40
N ASP A 220 20.52 18.95 -20.93
CA ASP A 220 20.15 20.16 -20.21
C ASP A 220 19.13 19.88 -19.08
N ALA A 221 18.14 19.05 -19.37
CA ALA A 221 17.09 18.66 -18.43
C ALA A 221 16.65 17.23 -18.69
N ILE A 222 16.24 16.52 -17.61
CA ILE A 222 15.64 15.19 -17.72
C ILE A 222 14.26 15.31 -18.36
N THR A 223 14.01 14.47 -19.36
CA THR A 223 12.71 14.34 -20.01
C THR A 223 12.15 12.93 -19.80
N MET A 224 10.87 12.75 -20.10
CA MET A 224 10.22 11.45 -20.01
C MET A 224 9.44 11.13 -21.28
N ARG A 225 9.24 9.86 -21.51
CA ARG A 225 8.35 9.35 -22.55
C ARG A 225 7.16 8.67 -21.89
N ILE A 226 5.96 9.02 -22.33
CA ILE A 226 4.73 8.42 -21.84
C ILE A 226 3.92 7.87 -23.01
N GLY A 227 3.49 6.62 -22.91
CA GLY A 227 2.60 5.99 -23.86
C GLY A 227 1.28 5.60 -23.18
N VAL A 228 0.13 6.00 -23.78
CA VAL A 228 -1.20 5.70 -23.21
C VAL A 228 -2.07 4.99 -24.22
N HIS A 229 -2.68 3.89 -23.81
CA HIS A 229 -3.66 3.16 -24.62
C HIS A 229 -4.83 2.66 -23.77
N THR A 230 -6.01 2.57 -24.39
CA THR A 230 -7.21 2.00 -23.74
C THR A 230 -7.70 0.77 -24.46
N GLY A 231 -8.20 -0.20 -23.71
CA GLY A 231 -8.72 -1.44 -24.26
C GLY A 231 -9.03 -2.49 -23.20
N SER A 232 -9.42 -3.67 -23.67
CA SER A 232 -9.74 -4.80 -22.82
C SER A 232 -8.46 -5.49 -22.33
N VAL A 233 -8.45 -5.84 -21.04
CA VAL A 233 -7.42 -6.63 -20.38
C VAL A 233 -8.04 -7.62 -19.41
N ILE A 234 -7.31 -8.67 -19.07
CA ILE A 234 -7.61 -9.47 -17.88
C ILE A 234 -6.79 -8.88 -16.73
N ALA A 235 -7.47 -8.39 -15.70
CA ALA A 235 -6.86 -7.83 -14.50
C ALA A 235 -7.10 -8.77 -13.31
N GLY A 236 -6.03 -9.15 -12.61
CA GLY A 236 -6.13 -10.10 -11.50
C GLY A 236 -4.77 -10.62 -11.05
N ASN A 237 -4.80 -11.63 -10.19
CA ASN A 237 -3.59 -12.31 -9.73
C ASN A 237 -2.99 -13.17 -10.86
N ILE A 238 -1.72 -13.00 -11.09
CA ILE A 238 -0.93 -13.70 -12.11
C ILE A 238 0.31 -14.29 -11.42
N GLY A 239 0.61 -15.54 -11.68
CA GLY A 239 1.78 -16.21 -11.13
C GLY A 239 1.53 -17.64 -10.73
N SER A 240 2.40 -18.18 -9.87
CA SER A 240 2.23 -19.50 -9.26
C SER A 240 1.47 -19.39 -7.93
N PRO A 241 0.96 -20.52 -7.39
CA PRO A 241 0.32 -20.50 -6.06
C PRO A 241 1.22 -19.95 -4.94
N GLU A 242 2.55 -20.07 -5.09
CA GLU A 242 3.52 -19.60 -4.10
C GLU A 242 3.90 -18.13 -4.29
N MET A 243 3.70 -17.57 -5.52
CA MET A 243 4.09 -16.20 -5.84
C MET A 243 3.09 -15.59 -6.82
N LEU A 244 2.17 -14.80 -6.28
CA LEU A 244 1.15 -14.09 -7.03
C LEU A 244 1.48 -12.60 -7.11
N GLN A 245 1.21 -12.02 -8.26
CA GLN A 245 1.31 -10.59 -8.50
C GLN A 245 0.01 -10.10 -9.15
N TYR A 246 -0.57 -9.05 -8.59
CA TYR A 246 -1.68 -8.38 -9.27
C TYR A 246 -1.16 -7.62 -10.48
N SER A 247 -1.68 -7.94 -11.67
CA SER A 247 -1.28 -7.31 -12.92
C SER A 247 -2.38 -7.37 -13.97
N THR A 248 -2.09 -6.86 -15.16
CA THR A 248 -2.99 -6.87 -16.31
C THR A 248 -2.34 -7.57 -17.49
N ILE A 249 -3.10 -8.44 -18.17
CA ILE A 249 -2.66 -9.14 -19.39
C ILE A 249 -3.59 -8.75 -20.54
N GLY A 250 -3.01 -8.45 -21.68
CA GLY A 250 -3.73 -8.17 -22.93
C GLY A 250 -2.87 -7.42 -23.94
N ASP A 251 -3.31 -7.38 -25.19
CA ASP A 251 -2.65 -6.61 -26.24
C ASP A 251 -2.58 -5.10 -25.89
N THR A 252 -3.57 -4.61 -25.15
CA THR A 252 -3.65 -3.25 -24.62
C THR A 252 -2.35 -2.82 -23.88
N VAL A 253 -1.78 -3.72 -23.09
CA VAL A 253 -0.52 -3.47 -22.37
C VAL A 253 0.65 -3.29 -23.34
N ASN A 254 0.73 -4.16 -24.33
CA ASN A 254 1.79 -4.13 -25.33
C ASN A 254 1.71 -2.87 -26.22
N VAL A 255 0.49 -2.44 -26.59
CA VAL A 255 0.28 -1.21 -27.36
C VAL A 255 0.73 0.00 -26.57
N ALA A 256 0.36 0.15 -25.30
CA ALA A 256 0.78 1.26 -24.46
C ALA A 256 2.30 1.35 -24.34
N SER A 257 2.99 0.22 -24.08
CA SER A 257 4.46 0.16 -24.06
C SER A 257 5.12 0.57 -25.39
N ARG A 258 4.50 0.23 -26.52
CA ARG A 258 5.04 0.61 -27.83
C ARG A 258 4.78 2.07 -28.17
N LEU A 259 3.70 2.65 -27.71
CA LEU A 259 3.41 4.09 -27.80
C LEU A 259 4.41 4.91 -26.98
N GLU A 260 4.81 4.41 -25.81
CA GLU A 260 5.91 5.03 -25.06
C GLU A 260 7.18 5.13 -25.93
N LYS A 261 7.59 4.03 -26.57
CA LYS A 261 8.78 3.99 -27.44
C LYS A 261 8.63 4.84 -28.70
N ALA A 262 7.42 4.95 -29.23
CA ALA A 262 7.12 5.76 -30.42
C ALA A 262 7.38 7.26 -30.21
N ASN A 263 7.38 7.74 -28.96
CA ASN A 263 7.77 9.13 -28.65
C ASN A 263 9.15 9.48 -29.20
N LYS A 264 10.09 8.52 -29.22
CA LYS A 264 11.43 8.75 -29.80
C LYS A 264 11.39 8.99 -31.31
N GLU A 265 10.50 8.28 -32.03
CA GLU A 265 10.37 8.44 -33.50
C GLU A 265 9.65 9.73 -33.85
N PHE A 266 8.67 10.15 -33.08
CA PHE A 266 7.89 11.36 -33.33
C PHE A 266 8.41 12.61 -32.63
N ASN A 267 9.47 12.48 -31.85
CA ASN A 267 10.02 13.55 -31.02
C ASN A 267 8.95 14.21 -30.13
N THR A 268 8.23 13.38 -29.42
CA THR A 268 7.15 13.76 -28.49
C THR A 268 7.43 13.22 -27.09
N GLU A 269 6.76 13.75 -26.07
CA GLU A 269 6.88 13.26 -24.69
C GLU A 269 5.68 12.39 -24.29
N ILE A 270 4.49 12.71 -24.81
CA ILE A 270 3.25 11.99 -24.49
C ILE A 270 2.60 11.55 -25.79
N SER A 271 2.54 10.24 -26.02
CA SER A 271 1.88 9.62 -27.16
C SER A 271 0.74 8.72 -26.73
N PHE A 272 -0.35 8.74 -27.48
CA PHE A 272 -1.52 7.91 -27.19
C PHE A 272 -2.22 7.45 -28.48
N SER A 273 -3.02 6.40 -28.33
CA SER A 273 -3.71 5.75 -29.44
C SER A 273 -4.95 6.51 -29.90
N HIS A 274 -5.47 6.10 -31.07
CA HIS A 274 -6.72 6.61 -31.59
C HIS A 274 -7.92 6.31 -30.68
N GLU A 275 -7.92 5.19 -29.99
CA GLU A 275 -8.96 4.79 -29.06
C GLU A 275 -9.03 5.74 -27.84
N ILE A 276 -7.88 6.21 -27.34
CA ILE A 276 -7.83 7.29 -26.35
C ILE A 276 -8.34 8.60 -26.97
N TYR A 277 -7.83 8.98 -28.16
CA TYR A 277 -8.22 10.23 -28.81
C TYR A 277 -9.73 10.37 -28.96
N THR A 278 -10.41 9.30 -29.37
CA THR A 278 -11.87 9.32 -29.57
C THR A 278 -12.69 9.38 -28.27
N ALA A 279 -12.08 9.07 -27.13
CA ALA A 279 -12.69 9.10 -25.81
C ALA A 279 -12.39 10.38 -25.03
N LEU A 280 -11.56 11.29 -25.59
CA LEU A 280 -11.18 12.53 -24.90
C LEU A 280 -12.36 13.52 -24.85
N GLU A 281 -12.46 14.22 -23.72
CA GLU A 281 -13.30 15.39 -23.56
C GLU A 281 -12.79 16.57 -24.41
N GLU A 282 -13.66 17.48 -24.80
CA GLU A 282 -13.39 18.60 -25.69
C GLU A 282 -12.11 19.35 -25.34
N LYS A 283 -11.89 19.67 -24.07
CA LYS A 283 -10.71 20.40 -23.58
C LYS A 283 -9.37 19.71 -23.86
N LEU A 284 -9.33 18.39 -23.82
CA LEU A 284 -8.13 17.59 -24.10
C LEU A 284 -8.02 17.30 -25.60
N PHE A 285 -9.17 17.06 -26.22
CA PHE A 285 -9.28 16.81 -27.66
C PHE A 285 -8.68 17.96 -28.50
N GLU A 286 -9.00 19.20 -28.16
CA GLU A 286 -8.46 20.40 -28.85
C GLU A 286 -6.92 20.53 -28.77
N LYS A 287 -6.32 20.00 -27.71
CA LYS A 287 -4.86 20.03 -27.53
C LYS A 287 -4.15 18.88 -28.23
N ALA A 288 -4.89 17.81 -28.54
CA ALA A 288 -4.33 16.61 -29.15
C ALA A 288 -4.01 16.83 -30.64
N ARG A 289 -2.87 16.31 -31.09
CA ARG A 289 -2.41 16.41 -32.48
C ARG A 289 -2.05 15.04 -33.02
N LEU A 290 -2.35 14.78 -34.28
CA LEU A 290 -1.89 13.57 -34.96
C LEU A 290 -0.38 13.67 -35.21
N SER A 291 0.39 12.76 -34.63
CA SER A 291 1.85 12.70 -34.80
C SER A 291 2.27 11.81 -35.96
N GLY A 292 1.48 10.78 -36.28
CA GLY A 292 1.76 9.87 -37.38
C GLY A 292 1.04 8.51 -37.21
N GLU A 293 1.58 7.52 -37.92
CA GLU A 293 1.10 6.14 -37.85
C GLU A 293 2.29 5.21 -37.64
N ILE A 294 2.11 4.20 -36.77
CA ILE A 294 3.10 3.15 -36.54
C ILE A 294 2.50 1.77 -36.79
N THR A 295 3.29 0.89 -37.39
CA THR A 295 2.92 -0.53 -37.51
C THR A 295 3.41 -1.27 -36.28
N LEU A 296 2.49 -1.64 -35.41
CA LEU A 296 2.80 -2.40 -34.19
C LEU A 296 3.03 -3.88 -34.54
N LYS A 297 4.12 -4.46 -34.02
CA LYS A 297 4.44 -5.89 -34.24
C LYS A 297 3.25 -6.78 -33.84
N GLY A 298 2.76 -7.59 -34.76
CA GLY A 298 1.58 -8.45 -34.57
C GLY A 298 0.24 -7.82 -34.99
N ARG A 299 0.24 -6.55 -35.44
CA ARG A 299 -0.94 -5.93 -36.08
C ARG A 299 -0.68 -5.72 -37.58
N THR A 300 -1.69 -6.01 -38.38
CA THR A 300 -1.63 -5.83 -39.86
C THR A 300 -1.98 -4.41 -40.28
N ARG A 301 -2.70 -3.66 -39.46
CA ARG A 301 -3.09 -2.28 -39.73
C ARG A 301 -2.24 -1.30 -38.90
N PRO A 302 -1.78 -0.20 -39.53
CA PRO A 302 -1.11 0.86 -38.79
C PRO A 302 -2.03 1.46 -37.71
N THR A 303 -1.44 1.82 -36.61
CA THR A 303 -2.12 2.49 -35.49
C THR A 303 -1.80 3.98 -35.57
N LYS A 304 -2.83 4.83 -35.60
CA LYS A 304 -2.67 6.29 -35.49
C LYS A 304 -2.17 6.68 -34.10
N VAL A 305 -1.15 7.50 -34.08
CA VAL A 305 -0.53 8.01 -32.85
C VAL A 305 -0.82 9.50 -32.73
N TYR A 306 -1.32 9.88 -31.59
CA TYR A 306 -1.59 11.26 -31.23
C TYR A 306 -0.66 11.69 -30.08
N SER A 307 -0.38 12.99 -29.97
CA SER A 307 0.41 13.58 -28.89
C SER A 307 -0.26 14.82 -28.32
N ILE A 308 0.19 15.24 -27.14
CA ILE A 308 -0.32 16.41 -26.42
C ILE A 308 0.80 17.13 -25.64
#